data_733c9fc71dc005cbb974a23d9a9ec14d
#
_entry.id   733c9fc71dc005cbb974a23d9a9ec14d
#
_cell.length_a   1.000
_cell.length_b   1.000
_cell.length_c   1.000
_cell.angle_alpha   90.00
_cell.angle_beta   90.00
_cell.angle_gamma   90.00
#
_symmetry.space_group_name_H-M   'P 1'
#
loop_
_entity.id
_entity.type
_entity.pdbx_description
1 polymer ?
#
loop_
_entity_poly.entity_id
_entity_poly.type
_entity_poly.pdbx_seq_one_letter_code
_entity_poly.pdbx_strand_id
1 'polypeptide(L)'
;MTLHADALSTLRAWAPPSSDQEALRDRYVDHLRAHPEGLRRTCFPDHLTAGTLVLDESLDHVLLNLHRKARRWFAFGGHCEPGDATLAGAALREAVEESGVTGLRFDGVPLHLDEHAVGFCDPRGTVHHLDVRFGAVAPAGSGHDVSEESLDVRWWPIAGLPDLEDEMHELIRLARERFSAR
;
A
#
# COMPACT_ATOMS: atom_id res chain seq x y z
N MET A 1 14.61 -14.73 8.19
CA MET A 1 14.27 -13.42 8.82
C MET A 1 12.77 -13.44 9.05
N THR A 2 12.26 -12.96 10.18
CA THR A 2 10.82 -12.87 10.40
C THR A 2 10.24 -11.65 9.66
N LEU A 3 8.94 -11.67 9.33
CA LEU A 3 8.25 -10.51 8.73
C LEU A 3 8.46 -9.23 9.56
N HIS A 4 8.40 -9.32 10.88
CA HIS A 4 8.65 -8.20 11.78
C HIS A 4 10.10 -7.64 11.65
N ALA A 5 11.09 -8.51 11.57
CA ALA A 5 12.48 -8.09 11.38
C ALA A 5 12.72 -7.49 9.98
N ASP A 6 12.03 -8.01 8.96
CA ASP A 6 12.02 -7.46 7.61
C ASP A 6 11.41 -6.05 7.58
N ALA A 7 10.22 -5.86 8.16
CA ALA A 7 9.55 -4.57 8.22
C ALA A 7 10.41 -3.50 8.91
N LEU A 8 11.00 -3.84 10.07
CA LEU A 8 11.94 -2.95 10.76
C LEU A 8 13.16 -2.59 9.90
N SER A 9 13.74 -3.57 9.21
CA SER A 9 14.90 -3.37 8.33
C SER A 9 14.54 -2.49 7.15
N THR A 10 13.41 -2.76 6.51
CA THR A 10 12.89 -2.00 5.35
C THR A 10 12.66 -0.54 5.73
N LEU A 11 11.92 -0.27 6.81
CA LEU A 11 11.63 1.10 7.24
C LEU A 11 12.90 1.88 7.62
N ARG A 12 13.85 1.25 8.31
CA ARG A 12 15.12 1.89 8.69
C ARG A 12 16.03 2.19 7.50
N ALA A 13 15.99 1.34 6.48
CA ALA A 13 16.81 1.52 5.27
C ALA A 13 16.18 2.50 4.28
N TRP A 14 14.87 2.76 4.40
CA TRP A 14 14.15 3.65 3.51
C TRP A 14 14.53 5.11 3.76
N ALA A 15 14.79 5.85 2.66
CA ALA A 15 14.99 7.30 2.67
C ALA A 15 13.66 7.99 2.35
N PRO A 16 13.00 8.61 3.34
CA PRO A 16 11.72 9.31 3.14
C PRO A 16 11.85 10.50 2.20
N PRO A 17 10.82 10.81 1.40
CA PRO A 17 10.85 11.93 0.47
C PRO A 17 10.67 13.30 1.13
N SER A 18 10.22 13.36 2.39
CA SER A 18 9.96 14.61 3.13
C SER A 18 10.15 14.41 4.64
N SER A 19 10.21 15.52 5.40
CA SER A 19 10.28 15.52 6.86
C SER A 19 9.04 14.87 7.51
N ASP A 20 7.86 15.05 6.94
CA ASP A 20 6.62 14.46 7.44
C ASP A 20 6.63 12.95 7.27
N GLN A 21 7.12 12.47 6.13
CA GLN A 21 7.32 11.04 5.89
C GLN A 21 8.43 10.45 6.77
N GLU A 22 9.44 11.24 7.12
CA GLU A 22 10.47 10.85 8.10
C GLU A 22 9.86 10.67 9.49
N ALA A 23 9.02 11.58 9.94
CA ALA A 23 8.32 11.48 11.21
C ALA A 23 7.40 10.25 11.29
N LEU A 24 6.66 9.95 10.19
CA LEU A 24 5.84 8.73 10.10
C LEU A 24 6.71 7.46 10.15
N ARG A 25 7.82 7.42 9.42
CA ARG A 25 8.77 6.29 9.45
C ARG A 25 9.24 6.03 10.88
N ASP A 26 9.64 7.07 11.61
CA ASP A 26 10.14 6.93 12.98
C ASP A 26 9.04 6.44 13.92
N ARG A 27 7.81 6.95 13.78
CA ARG A 27 6.64 6.44 14.49
C ARG A 27 6.38 4.96 14.21
N TYR A 28 6.45 4.51 12.95
CA TYR A 28 6.23 3.11 12.59
C TYR A 28 7.33 2.19 13.13
N VAL A 29 8.58 2.66 13.07
CA VAL A 29 9.72 1.95 13.67
C VAL A 29 9.55 1.81 15.18
N ASP A 30 9.12 2.86 15.88
CA ASP A 30 8.90 2.82 17.32
C ASP A 30 7.70 1.96 17.70
N HIS A 31 6.62 1.99 16.90
CA HIS A 31 5.49 1.06 17.06
C HIS A 31 5.93 -0.40 16.97
N LEU A 32 6.70 -0.77 15.93
CA LEU A 32 7.20 -2.14 15.78
C LEU A 32 8.16 -2.55 16.90
N ARG A 33 8.97 -1.63 17.42
CA ARG A 33 9.85 -1.92 18.58
C ARG A 33 9.06 -2.20 19.85
N ALA A 34 7.97 -1.48 20.06
CA ALA A 34 7.10 -1.62 21.23
C ALA A 34 6.16 -2.84 21.12
N HIS A 35 5.80 -3.23 19.90
CA HIS A 35 4.78 -4.25 19.62
C HIS A 35 5.34 -5.36 18.69
N PRO A 36 5.80 -6.49 19.22
CA PRO A 36 6.23 -7.63 18.40
C PRO A 36 5.15 -8.14 17.43
N GLU A 37 3.88 -7.94 17.77
CA GLU A 37 2.70 -8.30 16.96
C GLU A 37 2.15 -7.12 16.13
N GLY A 38 2.91 -6.02 15.99
CA GLY A 38 2.49 -4.76 15.36
C GLY A 38 2.11 -4.87 13.87
N LEU A 39 2.41 -5.99 13.22
CA LEU A 39 1.98 -6.33 11.86
C LEU A 39 0.71 -7.16 11.80
N ARG A 40 0.21 -7.63 12.95
CA ARG A 40 -0.98 -8.47 12.99
C ARG A 40 -2.24 -7.61 13.15
N ARG A 41 -3.27 -7.94 12.40
CA ARG A 41 -4.60 -7.32 12.52
C ARG A 41 -5.14 -7.31 13.95
N THR A 42 -4.71 -8.24 14.80
CA THR A 42 -5.12 -8.34 16.22
C THR A 42 -4.41 -7.32 17.12
N CYS A 43 -3.33 -6.67 16.66
CA CYS A 43 -2.68 -5.58 17.38
C CYS A 43 -3.61 -4.36 17.40
N PHE A 44 -3.96 -3.90 18.59
CA PHE A 44 -4.93 -2.81 18.77
C PHE A 44 -4.32 -1.72 19.67
N PRO A 45 -4.54 -0.44 19.41
CA PRO A 45 -5.40 0.12 18.35
C PRO A 45 -4.71 0.23 16.98
N ASP A 46 -3.40 0.12 16.90
CA ASP A 46 -2.63 0.38 15.69
C ASP A 46 -1.96 -0.90 15.18
N HIS A 47 -1.91 -1.08 13.87
CA HIS A 47 -1.12 -2.12 13.22
C HIS A 47 -0.70 -1.73 11.81
N LEU A 48 0.44 -2.29 11.36
CA LEU A 48 0.93 -2.04 10.02
C LEU A 48 0.09 -2.81 8.98
N THR A 49 -0.13 -2.13 7.86
CA THR A 49 -0.68 -2.67 6.62
C THR A 49 0.30 -2.41 5.47
N ALA A 50 0.10 -3.08 4.36
CA ALA A 50 0.97 -2.95 3.20
C ALA A 50 0.15 -2.82 1.92
N GLY A 51 0.47 -1.84 1.07
CA GLY A 51 -0.26 -1.59 -0.16
C GLY A 51 0.63 -1.28 -1.35
N THR A 52 0.08 -1.44 -2.55
CA THR A 52 0.78 -1.20 -3.82
C THR A 52 -0.09 -0.37 -4.76
N LEU A 53 0.46 0.73 -5.24
CA LEU A 53 -0.09 1.47 -6.38
C LEU A 53 0.38 0.82 -7.67
N VAL A 54 -0.55 0.54 -8.59
CA VAL A 54 -0.25 -0.10 -9.86
C VAL A 54 -0.41 0.91 -10.99
N LEU A 55 0.69 1.20 -11.70
CA LEU A 55 0.72 2.00 -12.92
C LEU A 55 0.69 1.09 -14.16
N ASP A 56 0.22 1.60 -15.29
CA ASP A 56 0.41 0.95 -16.58
C ASP A 56 1.86 1.13 -17.09
N GLU A 57 2.22 0.42 -18.15
CA GLU A 57 3.58 0.49 -18.72
C GLU A 57 3.95 1.89 -19.23
N SER A 58 2.99 2.68 -19.68
CA SER A 58 3.20 4.05 -20.14
C SER A 58 3.40 5.05 -19.00
N LEU A 59 3.05 4.70 -17.76
CA LEU A 59 3.00 5.54 -16.57
C LEU A 59 1.99 6.69 -16.68
N ASP A 60 1.02 6.60 -17.59
CA ASP A 60 -0.03 7.59 -17.79
C ASP A 60 -1.39 7.17 -17.23
N HIS A 61 -1.51 5.90 -16.78
CA HIS A 61 -2.71 5.39 -16.11
C HIS A 61 -2.36 4.73 -14.78
N VAL A 62 -3.30 4.79 -13.87
CA VAL A 62 -3.24 4.12 -12.56
C VAL A 62 -4.44 3.20 -12.40
N LEU A 63 -4.23 2.00 -11.87
CA LEU A 63 -5.28 1.07 -11.53
C LEU A 63 -5.69 1.30 -10.08
N LEU A 64 -6.98 1.62 -9.88
CA LEU A 64 -7.54 1.86 -8.55
C LEU A 64 -8.72 0.94 -8.31
N ASN A 65 -8.96 0.60 -7.04
CA ASN A 65 -10.13 -0.12 -6.59
C ASN A 65 -11.13 0.82 -5.90
N LEU A 66 -12.42 0.66 -6.18
CA LEU A 66 -13.52 1.28 -5.42
C LEU A 66 -13.86 0.35 -4.25
N HIS A 67 -13.27 0.63 -3.10
CA HIS A 67 -13.41 -0.21 -1.91
C HIS A 67 -14.85 -0.29 -1.42
N ARG A 68 -15.39 -1.52 -1.24
CA ARG A 68 -16.80 -1.78 -0.97
C ARG A 68 -17.34 -1.10 0.29
N LYS A 69 -16.58 -1.12 1.39
CA LYS A 69 -17.00 -0.54 2.68
C LYS A 69 -16.75 0.96 2.74
N ALA A 70 -15.59 1.43 2.29
CA ALA A 70 -15.22 2.84 2.34
C ALA A 70 -15.92 3.69 1.27
N ARG A 71 -16.35 3.09 0.13
CA ARG A 71 -16.99 3.78 -1.02
C ARG A 71 -16.10 4.85 -1.63
N ARG A 72 -14.80 4.64 -1.62
CA ARG A 72 -13.78 5.54 -2.15
C ARG A 72 -12.76 4.75 -2.97
N TRP A 73 -12.05 5.46 -3.85
CA TRP A 73 -11.00 4.89 -4.68
C TRP A 73 -9.69 4.86 -3.93
N PHE A 74 -9.01 3.70 -3.94
CA PHE A 74 -7.73 3.46 -3.29
C PHE A 74 -6.77 2.68 -4.19
N ALA A 75 -5.48 2.69 -3.84
CA ALA A 75 -4.54 1.66 -4.25
C ALA A 75 -4.92 0.30 -3.62
N PHE A 76 -4.32 -0.79 -4.08
CA PHE A 76 -4.52 -2.12 -3.51
C PHE A 76 -3.75 -2.27 -2.21
N GLY A 77 -4.29 -3.01 -1.25
CA GLY A 77 -3.58 -3.25 0.00
C GLY A 77 -4.44 -3.78 1.12
N GLY A 78 -3.78 -4.38 2.10
CA GLY A 78 -4.44 -5.00 3.23
C GLY A 78 -3.48 -5.42 4.34
N HIS A 79 -3.94 -6.39 5.12
CA HIS A 79 -3.21 -6.87 6.30
C HIS A 79 -2.12 -7.87 5.92
N CYS A 80 -1.01 -7.78 6.65
CA CYS A 80 0.01 -8.82 6.57
C CYS A 80 -0.53 -10.15 7.12
N GLU A 81 -0.21 -11.24 6.44
CA GLU A 81 -0.61 -12.59 6.79
C GLU A 81 0.55 -13.41 7.37
N PRO A 82 0.25 -14.50 8.13
CA PRO A 82 1.30 -15.36 8.70
C PRO A 82 2.24 -16.00 7.69
N GLY A 83 1.81 -16.11 6.42
CA GLY A 83 2.60 -16.66 5.32
C GLY A 83 3.54 -15.66 4.65
N ASP A 84 3.38 -14.37 4.92
CA ASP A 84 4.20 -13.33 4.31
C ASP A 84 5.63 -13.36 4.89
N ALA A 85 6.62 -13.44 4.00
CA ALA A 85 8.02 -13.46 4.39
C ALA A 85 8.60 -12.04 4.54
N THR A 86 8.07 -11.09 3.79
CA THR A 86 8.53 -9.70 3.74
C THR A 86 7.36 -8.72 3.64
N LEU A 87 7.55 -7.49 4.10
CA LEU A 87 6.55 -6.43 3.97
C LEU A 87 6.20 -6.12 2.51
N ALA A 88 7.23 -6.05 1.66
CA ALA A 88 7.08 -5.88 0.22
C ALA A 88 6.33 -7.07 -0.43
N GLY A 89 6.56 -8.29 0.05
CA GLY A 89 5.84 -9.49 -0.41
C GLY A 89 4.36 -9.43 -0.06
N ALA A 90 4.00 -8.97 1.15
CA ALA A 90 2.61 -8.75 1.54
C ALA A 90 1.92 -7.74 0.61
N ALA A 91 2.55 -6.59 0.36
CA ALA A 91 2.03 -5.56 -0.54
C ALA A 91 1.82 -6.08 -1.98
N LEU A 92 2.75 -6.88 -2.50
CA LEU A 92 2.63 -7.47 -3.84
C LEU A 92 1.52 -8.53 -3.89
N ARG A 93 1.39 -9.37 -2.86
CA ARG A 93 0.31 -10.37 -2.75
C ARG A 93 -1.04 -9.69 -2.82
N GLU A 94 -1.28 -8.68 -1.98
CA GLU A 94 -2.54 -7.92 -1.97
C GLU A 94 -2.85 -7.32 -3.35
N ALA A 95 -1.86 -6.72 -4.01
CA ALA A 95 -2.07 -6.15 -5.34
C ALA A 95 -2.49 -7.21 -6.37
N VAL A 96 -1.89 -8.39 -6.34
CA VAL A 96 -2.23 -9.49 -7.26
C VAL A 96 -3.60 -10.08 -6.93
N GLU A 97 -3.90 -10.31 -5.65
CA GLU A 97 -5.18 -10.89 -5.21
C GLU A 97 -6.37 -9.99 -5.50
N GLU A 98 -6.23 -8.67 -5.25
CA GLU A 98 -7.32 -7.73 -5.44
C GLU A 98 -7.52 -7.28 -6.89
N SER A 99 -6.43 -7.20 -7.68
CA SER A 99 -6.50 -6.72 -9.08
C SER A 99 -6.53 -7.82 -10.14
N GLY A 100 -6.10 -9.04 -9.79
CA GLY A 100 -5.87 -10.12 -10.77
C GLY A 100 -4.66 -9.89 -11.68
N VAL A 101 -3.97 -8.76 -11.59
CA VAL A 101 -2.82 -8.42 -12.45
C VAL A 101 -1.59 -9.20 -11.99
N THR A 102 -1.00 -9.98 -12.89
CA THR A 102 0.23 -10.74 -12.65
C THR A 102 1.41 -10.16 -13.42
N GLY A 103 2.63 -10.57 -13.05
CA GLY A 103 3.84 -10.12 -13.76
C GLY A 103 4.20 -8.64 -13.48
N LEU A 104 3.72 -8.08 -12.39
CA LEU A 104 4.01 -6.72 -11.98
C LEU A 104 5.53 -6.48 -11.84
N ARG A 105 6.05 -5.42 -12.47
CA ARG A 105 7.41 -4.93 -12.24
C ARG A 105 7.41 -4.16 -10.93
N PHE A 106 8.01 -4.75 -9.91
CA PHE A 106 7.97 -4.31 -8.53
C PHE A 106 9.38 -4.28 -7.94
N ASP A 107 9.79 -3.22 -7.25
CA ASP A 107 11.16 -3.09 -6.72
C ASP A 107 11.28 -3.30 -5.20
N GLY A 108 10.16 -3.40 -4.50
CA GLY A 108 10.11 -3.67 -3.07
C GLY A 108 10.64 -2.54 -2.19
N VAL A 109 10.75 -1.32 -2.72
CA VAL A 109 11.16 -0.14 -1.95
C VAL A 109 9.94 0.72 -1.63
N PRO A 110 9.68 1.06 -0.35
CA PRO A 110 8.57 1.93 0.02
C PRO A 110 8.63 3.29 -0.72
N LEU A 111 7.48 3.80 -1.09
CA LEU A 111 7.33 5.12 -1.70
C LEU A 111 6.76 6.14 -0.72
N HIS A 112 5.81 5.72 0.08
CA HIS A 112 5.00 6.60 0.93
C HIS A 112 4.48 5.85 2.14
N LEU A 113 4.28 6.55 3.25
CA LEU A 113 3.58 6.08 4.44
C LEU A 113 2.31 6.89 4.64
N ASP A 114 1.27 6.24 5.11
CA ASP A 114 0.00 6.88 5.42
C ASP A 114 -0.61 6.29 6.69
N GLU A 115 -1.07 7.15 7.57
CA GLU A 115 -1.77 6.75 8.79
C GLU A 115 -3.21 7.23 8.74
N HIS A 116 -4.14 6.30 8.76
CA HIS A 116 -5.57 6.62 8.70
C HIS A 116 -6.40 5.76 9.64
N ALA A 117 -7.50 6.36 10.12
CA ALA A 117 -8.44 5.70 11.02
C ALA A 117 -9.43 4.82 10.26
N VAL A 118 -9.64 3.58 10.74
CA VAL A 118 -10.58 2.61 10.16
C VAL A 118 -11.56 2.13 11.22
N GLY A 119 -12.81 2.58 11.13
CA GLY A 119 -13.85 2.28 12.12
C GLY A 119 -14.51 0.91 11.98
N PHE A 120 -14.24 0.18 10.91
CA PHE A 120 -14.89 -1.11 10.62
C PHE A 120 -13.91 -2.31 10.63
N CYS A 121 -12.65 -2.09 11.02
CA CYS A 121 -11.62 -3.12 11.01
C CYS A 121 -11.68 -4.05 12.23
N ASP A 122 -11.97 -3.51 13.41
CA ASP A 122 -11.95 -4.25 14.67
C ASP A 122 -13.23 -3.97 15.49
N PRO A 123 -13.87 -4.99 16.07
CA PRO A 123 -15.09 -4.81 16.89
C PRO A 123 -14.83 -4.06 18.20
N ARG A 124 -13.58 -3.95 18.65
CA ARG A 124 -13.22 -3.20 19.87
C ARG A 124 -13.29 -1.67 19.69
N GLY A 125 -13.24 -1.18 18.45
CA GLY A 125 -13.31 0.23 18.13
C GLY A 125 -12.50 0.62 16.90
N THR A 126 -12.30 1.93 16.73
CA THR A 126 -11.47 2.48 15.66
C THR A 126 -10.02 2.03 15.82
N VAL A 127 -9.44 1.56 14.73
CA VAL A 127 -8.02 1.26 14.61
C VAL A 127 -7.35 2.27 13.68
N HIS A 128 -6.03 2.43 13.78
CA HIS A 128 -5.25 3.12 12.77
C HIS A 128 -4.45 2.10 11.97
N HIS A 129 -4.61 2.15 10.66
CA HIS A 129 -3.71 1.47 9.75
C HIS A 129 -2.46 2.32 9.57
N LEU A 130 -1.31 1.73 9.84
CA LEU A 130 0.01 2.28 9.60
C LEU A 130 0.48 1.73 8.25
N ASP A 131 0.05 2.39 7.19
CA ASP A 131 0.15 1.86 5.82
C ASP A 131 1.53 2.11 5.22
N VAL A 132 2.19 1.05 4.74
CA VAL A 132 3.44 1.15 3.98
C VAL A 132 3.14 0.90 2.52
N ARG A 133 3.29 1.94 1.70
CA ARG A 133 2.87 1.97 0.30
C ARG A 133 4.04 1.84 -0.66
N PHE A 134 3.88 0.91 -1.59
CA PHE A 134 4.83 0.59 -2.66
C PHE A 134 4.25 0.96 -4.02
N GLY A 135 5.05 0.82 -5.06
CA GLY A 135 4.61 0.99 -6.44
C GLY A 135 4.97 -0.21 -7.29
N ALA A 136 4.16 -0.44 -8.31
CA ALA A 136 4.40 -1.45 -9.32
C ALA A 136 3.96 -0.94 -10.70
N VAL A 137 4.48 -1.58 -11.76
CA VAL A 137 4.07 -1.33 -13.13
C VAL A 137 3.55 -2.63 -13.74
N ALA A 138 2.34 -2.59 -14.26
CA ALA A 138 1.72 -3.70 -14.94
C ALA A 138 2.29 -3.88 -16.37
N PRO A 139 2.40 -5.11 -16.88
CA PRO A 139 2.74 -5.36 -18.27
C PRO A 139 1.74 -4.69 -19.23
N ALA A 140 2.18 -4.36 -20.44
CA ALA A 140 1.32 -3.79 -21.46
C ALA A 140 0.08 -4.66 -21.72
N GLY A 141 -1.10 -4.03 -21.79
CA GLY A 141 -2.35 -4.70 -22.06
C GLY A 141 -2.88 -5.61 -20.96
N SER A 142 -2.38 -5.46 -19.73
CA SER A 142 -2.90 -6.20 -18.57
C SER A 142 -4.39 -5.96 -18.39
N GLY A 143 -5.17 -7.05 -18.35
CA GLY A 143 -6.52 -7.06 -17.81
C GLY A 143 -6.50 -6.91 -16.29
N HIS A 144 -7.68 -6.75 -15.69
CA HIS A 144 -7.85 -6.75 -14.24
C HIS A 144 -9.16 -7.46 -13.87
N ASP A 145 -9.22 -7.91 -12.63
CA ASP A 145 -10.42 -8.50 -12.03
C ASP A 145 -10.98 -7.56 -10.95
N VAL A 146 -12.22 -7.82 -10.54
CA VAL A 146 -12.86 -7.13 -9.42
C VAL A 146 -13.02 -8.13 -8.28
N SER A 147 -12.26 -7.94 -7.20
CA SER A 147 -12.32 -8.81 -6.02
C SER A 147 -13.64 -8.65 -5.25
N GLU A 148 -13.92 -9.55 -4.30
CA GLU A 148 -15.10 -9.44 -3.45
C GLU A 148 -15.07 -8.20 -2.53
N GLU A 149 -13.89 -7.66 -2.24
CA GLU A 149 -13.70 -6.46 -1.42
C GLU A 149 -13.96 -5.17 -2.18
N SER A 150 -14.00 -5.22 -3.52
CA SER A 150 -14.18 -4.09 -4.42
C SER A 150 -15.60 -4.01 -4.98
N LEU A 151 -16.05 -2.81 -5.30
CA LEU A 151 -17.24 -2.53 -6.10
C LEU A 151 -16.91 -2.36 -7.58
N ASP A 152 -15.72 -1.85 -7.86
CA ASP A 152 -15.18 -1.63 -9.19
C ASP A 152 -13.65 -1.59 -9.11
N VAL A 153 -12.98 -1.98 -10.18
CA VAL A 153 -11.54 -1.81 -10.39
C VAL A 153 -11.37 -1.20 -11.77
N ARG A 154 -10.60 -0.12 -11.88
CA ARG A 154 -10.54 0.63 -13.14
C ARG A 154 -9.21 1.30 -13.36
N TRP A 155 -8.75 1.27 -14.61
CA TRP A 155 -7.69 2.12 -15.10
C TRP A 155 -8.17 3.57 -15.25
N TRP A 156 -7.52 4.49 -14.55
CA TRP A 156 -7.77 5.91 -14.64
C TRP A 156 -6.61 6.62 -15.32
N PRO A 157 -6.86 7.46 -16.33
CA PRO A 157 -5.83 8.33 -16.86
C PRO A 157 -5.41 9.33 -15.77
N ILE A 158 -4.11 9.52 -15.58
CA ILE A 158 -3.59 10.42 -14.54
C ILE A 158 -4.00 11.88 -14.79
N ALA A 159 -4.24 12.24 -16.05
CA ALA A 159 -4.79 13.56 -16.41
C ALA A 159 -6.29 13.73 -16.07
N GLY A 160 -6.99 12.68 -15.62
CA GLY A 160 -8.43 12.67 -15.34
C GLY A 160 -8.79 11.75 -14.19
N LEU A 161 -8.09 11.85 -13.06
CA LEU A 161 -8.31 11.05 -11.86
C LEU A 161 -9.71 11.32 -11.26
N PRO A 162 -10.30 10.33 -10.58
CA PRO A 162 -11.51 10.55 -9.79
C PRO A 162 -11.18 11.45 -8.58
N ASP A 163 -12.19 11.73 -7.76
CA ASP A 163 -11.97 12.40 -6.48
C ASP A 163 -11.11 11.49 -5.55
N LEU A 164 -9.89 11.95 -5.25
CA LEU A 164 -8.90 11.27 -4.43
C LEU A 164 -8.42 12.20 -3.31
N GLU A 165 -7.94 11.60 -2.24
CA GLU A 165 -7.24 12.33 -1.19
C GLU A 165 -5.83 12.76 -1.63
N ASP A 166 -5.30 13.81 -0.97
CA ASP A 166 -4.00 14.40 -1.34
C ASP A 166 -2.85 13.36 -1.27
N GLU A 167 -2.91 12.44 -0.29
CA GLU A 167 -1.94 11.36 -0.13
C GLU A 167 -1.90 10.40 -1.33
N MET A 168 -3.05 10.18 -1.97
CA MET A 168 -3.10 9.36 -3.18
C MET A 168 -2.47 10.08 -4.38
N HIS A 169 -2.68 11.40 -4.51
CA HIS A 169 -2.02 12.20 -5.54
C HIS A 169 -0.49 12.18 -5.36
N GLU A 170 -0.02 12.30 -4.13
CA GLU A 170 1.41 12.24 -3.81
C GLU A 170 1.99 10.85 -4.09
N LEU A 171 1.30 9.77 -3.72
CA LEU A 171 1.72 8.41 -4.02
C LEU A 171 1.85 8.17 -5.53
N ILE A 172 0.88 8.64 -6.33
CA ILE A 172 0.92 8.55 -7.79
C ILE A 172 2.14 9.31 -8.35
N ARG A 173 2.40 10.52 -7.86
CA ARG A 173 3.56 11.31 -8.26
C ARG A 173 4.87 10.58 -7.98
N LEU A 174 5.04 10.09 -6.76
CA LEU A 174 6.24 9.35 -6.32
C LEU A 174 6.45 8.06 -7.13
N ALA A 175 5.38 7.32 -7.40
CA ALA A 175 5.44 6.10 -8.22
C ALA A 175 5.89 6.42 -9.65
N ARG A 176 5.33 7.45 -10.29
CA ARG A 176 5.75 7.88 -11.63
C ARG A 176 7.22 8.28 -11.68
N GLU A 177 7.68 9.06 -10.73
CA GLU A 177 9.09 9.47 -10.63
C GLU A 177 10.01 8.25 -10.50
N ARG A 178 9.65 7.32 -9.62
CA ARG A 178 10.43 6.09 -9.36
C ARG A 178 10.59 5.24 -10.63
N PHE A 179 9.53 5.07 -11.40
CA PHE A 179 9.53 4.18 -12.55
C PHE A 179 9.92 4.86 -13.87
N SER A 180 9.88 6.20 -13.95
CA SER A 180 10.41 6.96 -15.09
C SER A 180 11.95 7.03 -15.10
N ALA A 181 12.60 6.88 -13.97
CA ALA A 181 14.07 6.96 -13.84
C ALA A 181 14.80 5.63 -14.15
N ARG A 182 14.06 4.61 -14.65
CA ARG A 182 14.59 3.24 -14.89
C ARG A 182 14.46 2.82 -16.37
#